data_65cc6e67e8cdf39354daa840c7d099ff
#
_entry.id   65cc6e67e8cdf39354daa840c7d099ff
#
_cell.length_a   1.000
_cell.length_b   1.000
_cell.length_c   1.000
_cell.angle_alpha   90.00
_cell.angle_beta   90.00
_cell.angle_gamma   90.00
#
_symmetry.space_group_name_H-M   'P 1'
#
loop_
_entity.id
_entity.type
_entity.pdbx_description
1 polymer ?
#
loop_
_entity_poly.entity_id
_entity_poly.type
_entity_poly.pdbx_seq_one_letter_code
_entity_poly.pdbx_strand_id
1 'polypeptide(L)'
;MKRIFIMSAVLAVTMAQASPGAHGPNGEHLDTASATPSAAGLSRLPDGSVNVPMLSQRRLAIRTEIALMSEASATTELPAKVIADPNASGLVQTVVGGKIEAGAQGLPFAGKTVRKGEVLAVVAHHAEPLALSGQRAQLAELRGAREIAQKRVERLKGLEGTVPRKEIEAAQTELASLRARESAIGGGLAAKENVVAPVSGVIASANVVLGQVVESKDVLFEITDPAKVMVEATTADPALAANISAATIKATPGVRLELIGAGRSLRDGVLPLTFKAVASDGTQQLPIAIGQPVTVIANSKQSVKGFVLPAQAITRNPANEPVVWIKSGAERYIPQPVQYQALDANRIVVTKGLGDENRVVVQGAALIAQIR
;
A
#
# COMPACT_ATOMS: atom_id res chain seq x y z
N MET A 1 56.42 -79.61 12.29
CA MET A 1 55.72 -78.66 13.19
C MET A 1 56.26 -77.25 12.92
N LYS A 2 55.60 -76.47 12.05
CA LYS A 2 55.99 -75.09 11.72
C LYS A 2 54.86 -74.15 12.24
N ARG A 3 55.19 -73.35 13.21
CA ARG A 3 54.28 -72.32 13.73
C ARG A 3 54.41 -71.06 12.87
N ILE A 4 53.35 -70.65 12.23
CA ILE A 4 53.25 -69.42 11.47
C ILE A 4 52.70 -68.35 12.44
N PHE A 5 53.48 -67.27 12.64
CA PHE A 5 53.05 -66.04 13.35
C PHE A 5 52.38 -65.07 12.35
N ILE A 6 51.14 -64.81 12.50
CA ILE A 6 50.44 -63.76 11.73
C ILE A 6 50.50 -62.49 12.55
N MET A 7 51.21 -61.47 12.04
CA MET A 7 51.36 -60.16 12.62
C MET A 7 50.22 -59.26 12.02
N SER A 8 49.22 -59.01 12.80
CA SER A 8 48.14 -58.08 12.38
C SER A 8 48.60 -56.60 12.55
N ALA A 9 48.78 -55.89 11.44
CA ALA A 9 49.06 -54.50 11.41
C ALA A 9 47.66 -53.71 11.57
N VAL A 10 47.47 -53.04 12.70
CA VAL A 10 46.34 -52.14 12.93
C VAL A 10 46.68 -50.82 12.27
N LEU A 11 46.01 -50.50 11.18
CA LEU A 11 46.12 -49.24 10.49
C LEU A 11 45.18 -48.23 11.22
N ALA A 12 45.75 -47.37 12.06
CA ALA A 12 45.03 -46.28 12.69
C ALA A 12 44.77 -45.18 11.66
N VAL A 13 43.55 -45.12 11.12
CA VAL A 13 43.09 -43.99 10.31
C VAL A 13 42.77 -42.84 11.24
N THR A 14 43.67 -41.87 11.35
CA THR A 14 43.40 -40.60 11.98
C THR A 14 42.49 -39.79 11.04
N MET A 15 41.20 -39.74 11.36
CA MET A 15 40.28 -38.77 10.77
C MET A 15 40.73 -37.39 11.19
N ALA A 16 41.41 -36.65 10.32
CA ALA A 16 41.60 -35.21 10.48
C ALA A 16 40.23 -34.55 10.38
N GLN A 17 39.65 -34.16 11.53
CA GLN A 17 38.48 -33.28 11.55
C GLN A 17 38.97 -31.89 11.13
N ALA A 18 38.74 -31.53 9.87
CA ALA A 18 38.92 -30.18 9.41
C ALA A 18 37.86 -29.31 10.16
N SER A 19 38.31 -28.53 11.12
CA SER A 19 37.50 -27.49 11.73
C SER A 19 37.20 -26.45 10.66
N PRO A 20 35.94 -26.12 10.40
CA PRO A 20 35.62 -25.07 9.44
C PRO A 20 36.14 -23.73 9.99
N GLY A 21 37.27 -23.28 9.47
CA GLY A 21 37.87 -21.98 9.78
C GLY A 21 37.09 -20.84 9.08
N ALA A 22 37.22 -19.61 9.58
CA ALA A 22 36.73 -18.44 8.89
C ALA A 22 37.67 -18.07 7.73
N HIS A 23 37.14 -17.90 6.54
CA HIS A 23 37.88 -17.54 5.34
C HIS A 23 37.57 -16.11 4.90
N GLY A 24 38.57 -15.36 4.49
CA GLY A 24 38.43 -14.07 3.85
C GLY A 24 37.97 -14.19 2.39
N PRO A 25 37.65 -13.06 1.73
CA PRO A 25 37.11 -13.04 0.36
C PRO A 25 38.10 -13.61 -0.70
N ASN A 26 39.39 -13.71 -0.39
CA ASN A 26 40.43 -14.28 -1.26
C ASN A 26 40.88 -15.67 -0.82
N GLY A 27 40.15 -16.35 0.10
CA GLY A 27 40.45 -17.68 0.61
C GLY A 27 41.53 -17.72 1.72
N GLU A 28 42.00 -16.57 2.20
CA GLU A 28 42.91 -16.50 3.35
C GLU A 28 42.21 -16.94 4.63
N HIS A 29 42.94 -17.71 5.49
CA HIS A 29 42.44 -18.07 6.82
C HIS A 29 42.48 -16.88 7.77
N LEU A 30 41.30 -16.47 8.28
CA LEU A 30 41.17 -15.39 9.25
C LEU A 30 41.53 -15.84 10.67
N ASP A 31 41.82 -17.12 10.89
CA ASP A 31 42.13 -17.74 12.18
C ASP A 31 43.62 -17.62 12.55
N THR A 32 44.23 -16.47 12.38
CA THR A 32 45.61 -16.25 12.86
C THR A 32 45.63 -16.06 14.37
N ALA A 33 46.10 -17.08 15.03
CA ALA A 33 46.44 -17.25 16.45
C ALA A 33 45.46 -18.08 17.27
N SER A 34 45.96 -19.20 17.79
CA SER A 34 45.32 -19.98 18.84
C SER A 34 45.13 -19.12 20.09
N ALA A 35 43.98 -18.49 20.19
CA ALA A 35 43.57 -17.90 21.44
C ALA A 35 43.23 -19.04 22.39
N THR A 36 44.03 -19.25 23.43
CA THR A 36 43.69 -20.09 24.58
C THR A 36 42.30 -19.74 25.05
N PRO A 37 41.39 -20.73 25.24
CA PRO A 37 40.03 -20.43 25.73
C PRO A 37 40.16 -19.74 27.10
N SER A 38 39.94 -18.46 27.12
CA SER A 38 39.80 -17.72 28.36
C SER A 38 38.48 -18.16 29.01
N ALA A 39 38.57 -18.63 30.25
CA ALA A 39 37.44 -18.92 31.13
C ALA A 39 36.64 -17.65 31.51
N ALA A 40 36.95 -16.51 30.91
CA ALA A 40 36.27 -15.24 31.09
C ALA A 40 34.97 -15.22 30.26
N GLY A 41 33.90 -14.69 30.83
CA GLY A 41 32.57 -14.60 30.26
C GLY A 41 32.49 -13.85 28.91
N LEU A 42 31.38 -13.19 28.64
CA LEU A 42 31.20 -12.33 27.46
C LEU A 42 32.29 -11.25 27.44
N SER A 43 33.10 -11.19 26.39
CA SER A 43 34.20 -10.19 26.31
C SER A 43 34.57 -9.88 24.87
N ARG A 44 34.94 -8.62 24.61
CA ARG A 44 35.54 -8.20 23.33
C ARG A 44 37.07 -8.31 23.43
N LEU A 45 37.66 -8.89 22.41
CA LEU A 45 39.11 -9.07 22.30
C LEU A 45 39.76 -7.85 21.61
N PRO A 46 41.10 -7.65 21.77
CA PRO A 46 41.80 -6.50 21.18
C PRO A 46 41.75 -6.44 19.65
N ASP A 47 41.53 -7.57 18.97
CA ASP A 47 41.36 -7.70 17.52
C ASP A 47 39.94 -7.39 17.06
N GLY A 48 39.07 -6.94 17.98
CA GLY A 48 37.66 -6.64 17.71
C GLY A 48 36.74 -7.85 17.69
N SER A 49 37.27 -9.08 17.74
CA SER A 49 36.46 -10.29 17.89
C SER A 49 35.80 -10.37 19.26
N VAL A 50 34.76 -11.18 19.37
CA VAL A 50 33.98 -11.31 20.61
C VAL A 50 33.97 -12.79 21.04
N ASN A 51 34.26 -13.02 22.32
CA ASN A 51 34.09 -14.33 22.93
C ASN A 51 32.70 -14.44 23.55
N VAL A 52 31.93 -15.45 23.13
CA VAL A 52 30.56 -15.73 23.60
C VAL A 52 30.48 -17.18 24.05
N PRO A 53 30.54 -17.46 25.36
CA PRO A 53 30.42 -18.83 25.90
C PRO A 53 29.14 -19.53 25.43
N MET A 54 29.19 -20.87 25.25
CA MET A 54 28.09 -21.67 24.71
C MET A 54 26.75 -21.46 25.43
N LEU A 55 26.78 -21.31 26.76
CA LEU A 55 25.55 -20.99 27.54
C LEU A 55 24.97 -19.64 27.18
N SER A 56 25.84 -18.63 26.97
CA SER A 56 25.45 -17.30 26.55
C SER A 56 24.90 -17.28 25.13
N GLN A 57 25.48 -18.06 24.20
CA GLN A 57 24.94 -18.22 22.84
C GLN A 57 23.47 -18.68 22.87
N ARG A 58 23.17 -19.67 23.72
CA ARG A 58 21.78 -20.19 23.87
C ARG A 58 20.85 -19.13 24.48
N ARG A 59 21.28 -18.41 25.53
CA ARG A 59 20.50 -17.35 26.18
C ARG A 59 20.21 -16.17 25.26
N LEU A 60 21.17 -15.80 24.43
CA LEU A 60 21.07 -14.73 23.43
C LEU A 60 20.41 -15.19 22.14
N ALA A 61 19.97 -16.44 22.06
CA ALA A 61 19.36 -17.07 20.88
C ALA A 61 20.18 -16.85 19.59
N ILE A 62 21.52 -16.92 19.70
CA ILE A 62 22.39 -16.75 18.54
C ILE A 62 22.24 -17.94 17.62
N ARG A 63 21.91 -17.67 16.34
CA ARG A 63 21.84 -18.65 15.28
C ARG A 63 22.79 -18.29 14.16
N THR A 64 23.40 -19.31 13.58
CA THR A 64 24.35 -19.16 12.48
C THR A 64 23.93 -20.02 11.30
N GLU A 65 24.14 -19.52 10.09
CA GLU A 65 23.94 -20.24 8.84
C GLU A 65 25.24 -20.24 8.04
N ILE A 66 25.43 -21.25 7.19
CA ILE A 66 26.54 -21.29 6.25
C ILE A 66 26.17 -20.39 5.08
N ALA A 67 27.03 -19.41 4.81
CA ALA A 67 26.87 -18.52 3.67
C ALA A 67 27.25 -19.25 2.39
N LEU A 68 26.27 -19.47 1.51
CA LEU A 68 26.47 -20.06 0.21
C LEU A 68 26.32 -18.97 -0.87
N MET A 69 27.27 -18.97 -1.81
CA MET A 69 27.19 -18.06 -2.95
C MET A 69 25.98 -18.41 -3.82
N SER A 70 25.16 -17.43 -4.16
CA SER A 70 23.99 -17.59 -5.00
C SER A 70 23.82 -16.39 -5.92
N GLU A 71 23.02 -16.56 -6.97
CA GLU A 71 22.59 -15.43 -7.79
C GLU A 71 21.31 -14.84 -7.23
N ALA A 72 21.31 -13.55 -7.01
CA ALA A 72 20.16 -12.80 -6.54
C ALA A 72 19.86 -11.62 -7.47
N SER A 73 18.61 -11.25 -7.61
CA SER A 73 18.25 -10.07 -8.41
C SER A 73 18.74 -8.81 -7.72
N ALA A 74 19.34 -7.90 -8.51
CA ALA A 74 19.68 -6.56 -8.03
C ALA A 74 18.44 -5.81 -7.61
N THR A 75 18.54 -5.00 -6.56
CA THR A 75 17.42 -4.26 -6.00
C THR A 75 17.66 -2.77 -6.05
N THR A 76 16.58 -2.01 -6.21
CA THR A 76 16.58 -0.56 -6.12
C THR A 76 15.48 -0.11 -5.18
N GLU A 77 15.80 0.79 -4.25
CA GLU A 77 14.81 1.42 -3.38
C GLU A 77 14.21 2.64 -4.08
N LEU A 78 12.89 2.71 -4.11
CA LEU A 78 12.13 3.78 -4.75
C LEU A 78 11.21 4.45 -3.74
N PRO A 79 11.22 5.79 -3.63
CA PRO A 79 10.22 6.49 -2.86
C PRO A 79 8.84 6.29 -3.52
N ALA A 80 7.83 6.05 -2.69
CA ALA A 80 6.50 5.74 -3.18
C ALA A 80 5.41 6.22 -2.22
N LYS A 81 4.19 6.27 -2.71
CA LYS A 81 2.98 6.60 -1.96
C LYS A 81 1.89 5.59 -2.29
N VAL A 82 1.14 5.19 -1.27
CA VAL A 82 -0.05 4.36 -1.46
C VAL A 82 -1.18 5.24 -2.00
N ILE A 83 -1.79 4.82 -3.11
CA ILE A 83 -2.89 5.51 -3.77
C ILE A 83 -4.10 4.59 -3.90
N ALA A 84 -5.29 5.16 -4.04
CA ALA A 84 -6.49 4.39 -4.34
C ALA A 84 -6.45 3.85 -5.76
N ASP A 85 -7.03 2.67 -5.99
CA ASP A 85 -7.29 2.18 -7.34
C ASP A 85 -8.41 3.02 -7.96
N PRO A 86 -8.18 3.74 -9.07
CA PRO A 86 -9.18 4.60 -9.70
C PRO A 86 -10.43 3.82 -10.18
N ASN A 87 -10.33 2.50 -10.38
CA ASN A 87 -11.47 1.65 -10.77
C ASN A 87 -12.23 1.10 -9.54
N ALA A 88 -11.68 1.24 -8.34
CA ALA A 88 -12.27 0.74 -7.10
C ALA A 88 -12.46 1.86 -6.04
N SER A 89 -12.24 3.10 -6.43
CA SER A 89 -12.48 4.29 -5.64
C SER A 89 -13.49 5.20 -6.32
N GLY A 90 -14.11 6.07 -5.56
CA GLY A 90 -15.08 7.02 -6.09
C GLY A 90 -15.09 8.31 -5.29
N LEU A 91 -15.06 9.43 -6.02
CA LEU A 91 -15.34 10.75 -5.46
C LEU A 91 -16.84 10.97 -5.54
N VAL A 92 -17.43 11.37 -4.41
CA VAL A 92 -18.83 11.70 -4.30
C VAL A 92 -18.95 13.22 -4.25
N GLN A 93 -19.45 13.76 -5.35
CA GLN A 93 -19.61 15.21 -5.53
C GLN A 93 -21.08 15.54 -5.74
N THR A 94 -21.49 16.75 -5.38
CA THR A 94 -22.81 17.27 -5.74
C THR A 94 -22.78 17.89 -7.14
N VAL A 95 -23.85 17.68 -7.89
CA VAL A 95 -24.03 18.28 -9.22
C VAL A 95 -24.61 19.70 -9.08
N VAL A 96 -25.46 19.91 -8.08
CA VAL A 96 -26.06 21.21 -7.79
C VAL A 96 -25.64 21.72 -6.43
N GLY A 97 -25.46 23.04 -6.29
CA GLY A 97 -25.22 23.65 -4.98
C GLY A 97 -26.48 23.60 -4.11
N GLY A 98 -26.29 23.52 -2.79
CA GLY A 98 -27.42 23.50 -1.88
C GLY A 98 -27.05 23.22 -0.44
N LYS A 99 -28.06 23.07 0.43
CA LYS A 99 -27.90 22.75 1.82
C LYS A 99 -27.89 21.24 2.04
N ILE A 100 -26.91 20.73 2.80
CA ILE A 100 -26.81 19.32 3.15
C ILE A 100 -27.87 18.93 4.18
N GLU A 101 -28.64 17.92 3.85
CA GLU A 101 -29.57 17.21 4.71
C GLU A 101 -29.09 15.77 4.91
N ALA A 102 -29.43 15.18 6.04
CA ALA A 102 -29.12 13.78 6.30
C ALA A 102 -29.96 12.86 5.41
N GLY A 103 -29.37 11.78 4.92
CA GLY A 103 -30.12 10.66 4.39
C GLY A 103 -30.86 9.89 5.49
N ALA A 104 -31.59 8.83 5.13
CA ALA A 104 -32.39 8.02 6.06
C ALA A 104 -31.57 7.41 7.22
N GLN A 105 -30.27 7.22 7.04
CA GLN A 105 -29.35 6.65 8.04
C GLN A 105 -28.42 7.68 8.70
N GLY A 106 -28.72 8.99 8.55
CA GLY A 106 -27.82 10.05 8.96
C GLY A 106 -26.69 10.31 7.95
N LEU A 107 -25.78 11.24 8.26
CA LEU A 107 -24.55 11.44 7.48
C LEU A 107 -23.54 10.36 7.86
N PRO A 108 -22.94 9.68 6.87
CA PRO A 108 -21.91 8.72 7.15
C PRO A 108 -20.57 9.41 7.52
N PHE A 109 -19.75 8.73 8.27
CA PHE A 109 -18.42 9.19 8.72
C PHE A 109 -17.30 8.33 8.12
N ALA A 110 -16.07 8.82 8.16
CA ALA A 110 -14.89 8.08 7.71
C ALA A 110 -14.77 6.74 8.46
N GLY A 111 -14.47 5.67 7.72
CA GLY A 111 -14.43 4.30 8.23
C GLY A 111 -15.74 3.52 8.12
N LYS A 112 -16.88 4.15 7.81
CA LYS A 112 -18.15 3.44 7.56
C LYS A 112 -18.11 2.71 6.22
N THR A 113 -18.51 1.45 6.21
CA THR A 113 -18.70 0.67 4.97
C THR A 113 -20.01 1.09 4.29
N VAL A 114 -19.96 1.26 2.97
CA VAL A 114 -21.09 1.64 2.12
C VAL A 114 -21.18 0.77 0.90
N ARG A 115 -22.39 0.65 0.33
CA ARG A 115 -22.66 -0.09 -0.88
C ARG A 115 -22.93 0.85 -2.05
N LYS A 116 -22.55 0.43 -3.26
CA LYS A 116 -22.88 1.16 -4.49
C LYS A 116 -24.37 1.44 -4.57
N GLY A 117 -24.74 2.71 -4.83
CA GLY A 117 -26.13 3.18 -4.88
C GLY A 117 -26.73 3.57 -3.53
N GLU A 118 -26.00 3.40 -2.40
CA GLU A 118 -26.46 3.87 -1.09
C GLU A 118 -26.51 5.39 -1.05
N VAL A 119 -27.62 5.94 -0.51
CA VAL A 119 -27.78 7.40 -0.34
C VAL A 119 -27.00 7.83 0.89
N LEU A 120 -25.99 8.66 0.69
CA LEU A 120 -25.08 9.16 1.72
C LEU A 120 -25.55 10.47 2.32
N ALA A 121 -26.08 11.35 1.48
CA ALA A 121 -26.59 12.66 1.85
C ALA A 121 -27.70 13.08 0.86
N VAL A 122 -28.42 14.10 1.24
CA VAL A 122 -29.39 14.77 0.38
C VAL A 122 -28.99 16.23 0.28
N VAL A 123 -28.89 16.77 -0.94
CA VAL A 123 -28.65 18.19 -1.16
C VAL A 123 -29.98 18.87 -1.52
N ALA A 124 -30.45 19.73 -0.65
CA ALA A 124 -31.60 20.56 -0.92
C ALA A 124 -31.14 21.79 -1.70
N HIS A 125 -31.61 21.95 -2.92
CA HIS A 125 -31.21 23.07 -3.78
C HIS A 125 -31.50 24.41 -3.11
N HIS A 126 -30.52 25.30 -3.10
CA HIS A 126 -30.62 26.62 -2.58
C HIS A 126 -30.38 27.63 -3.70
N ALA A 127 -31.47 28.10 -4.32
CA ALA A 127 -31.38 29.18 -5.30
C ALA A 127 -31.10 30.50 -4.61
N GLU A 128 -30.38 31.39 -5.29
CA GLU A 128 -30.19 32.76 -4.81
C GLU A 128 -31.56 33.47 -4.54
N PRO A 129 -31.68 34.32 -3.51
CA PRO A 129 -32.94 34.91 -3.11
C PRO A 129 -33.68 35.64 -4.25
N LEU A 130 -32.95 36.31 -5.14
CA LEU A 130 -33.53 37.01 -6.29
C LEU A 130 -34.05 36.01 -7.34
N ALA A 131 -33.30 34.99 -7.71
CA ALA A 131 -33.71 33.93 -8.63
C ALA A 131 -34.94 33.19 -8.07
N LEU A 132 -34.90 32.86 -6.77
CA LEU A 132 -36.00 32.18 -6.08
C LEU A 132 -37.31 33.03 -6.08
N SER A 133 -37.20 34.34 -5.85
CA SER A 133 -38.37 35.24 -5.90
C SER A 133 -38.96 35.34 -7.29
N GLY A 134 -38.13 35.41 -8.35
CA GLY A 134 -38.55 35.39 -9.74
C GLY A 134 -39.27 34.10 -10.12
N GLN A 135 -38.70 32.94 -9.76
CA GLN A 135 -39.31 31.62 -10.01
C GLN A 135 -40.66 31.47 -9.26
N ARG A 136 -40.74 31.95 -8.00
CA ARG A 136 -42.00 31.92 -7.24
C ARG A 136 -43.06 32.81 -7.86
N ALA A 137 -42.71 34.01 -8.37
CA ALA A 137 -43.65 34.91 -9.05
C ALA A 137 -44.16 34.22 -10.34
N GLN A 138 -43.29 33.63 -11.13
CA GLN A 138 -43.66 32.88 -12.34
C GLN A 138 -44.55 31.66 -12.03
N LEU A 139 -44.28 30.92 -10.96
CA LEU A 139 -45.13 29.84 -10.49
C LEU A 139 -46.54 30.33 -10.09
N ALA A 140 -46.62 31.47 -9.38
CA ALA A 140 -47.89 32.07 -9.01
C ALA A 140 -48.71 32.51 -10.24
N GLU A 141 -48.05 33.09 -11.24
CA GLU A 141 -48.70 33.48 -12.51
C GLU A 141 -49.25 32.23 -13.25
N LEU A 142 -48.44 31.16 -13.37
CA LEU A 142 -48.88 29.91 -14.03
C LEU A 142 -50.04 29.25 -13.28
N ARG A 143 -50.06 29.32 -11.93
CA ARG A 143 -51.18 28.81 -11.13
C ARG A 143 -52.46 29.57 -11.41
N GLY A 144 -52.40 30.92 -11.49
CA GLY A 144 -53.52 31.74 -11.85
C GLY A 144 -54.04 31.45 -13.27
N ALA A 145 -53.15 31.36 -14.24
CA ALA A 145 -53.51 31.03 -15.62
C ALA A 145 -54.15 29.61 -15.72
N ARG A 146 -53.59 28.62 -15.03
CA ARG A 146 -54.17 27.26 -14.96
C ARG A 146 -55.58 27.25 -14.36
N GLU A 147 -55.83 28.02 -13.28
CA GLU A 147 -57.15 28.11 -12.65
C GLU A 147 -58.18 28.69 -13.60
N ILE A 148 -57.81 29.75 -14.33
CA ILE A 148 -58.68 30.36 -15.36
C ILE A 148 -58.98 29.36 -16.47
N ALA A 149 -57.96 28.67 -17.01
CA ALA A 149 -58.10 27.66 -18.03
C ALA A 149 -58.96 26.48 -17.56
N GLN A 150 -58.82 26.05 -16.30
CA GLN A 150 -59.66 25.01 -15.73
C GLN A 150 -61.12 25.39 -15.67
N LYS A 151 -61.42 26.58 -15.14
CA LYS A 151 -62.80 27.08 -15.13
C LYS A 151 -63.39 27.22 -16.55
N ARG A 152 -62.56 27.58 -17.53
CA ARG A 152 -62.98 27.61 -18.95
C ARG A 152 -63.36 26.24 -19.46
N VAL A 153 -62.51 25.21 -19.20
CA VAL A 153 -62.81 23.83 -19.61
C VAL A 153 -64.08 23.30 -18.96
N GLU A 154 -64.28 23.56 -17.64
CA GLU A 154 -65.47 23.13 -16.91
C GLU A 154 -66.74 23.76 -17.50
N ARG A 155 -66.71 25.07 -17.77
CA ARG A 155 -67.81 25.77 -18.39
C ARG A 155 -68.12 25.23 -19.80
N LEU A 156 -67.11 25.01 -20.66
CA LEU A 156 -67.29 24.48 -22.01
C LEU A 156 -67.83 23.05 -22.02
N LYS A 157 -67.39 22.20 -21.07
CA LYS A 157 -67.92 20.86 -20.84
C LYS A 157 -69.36 20.85 -20.41
N GLY A 158 -69.82 21.82 -19.60
CA GLY A 158 -71.22 21.98 -19.20
C GLY A 158 -72.15 22.40 -20.36
N LEU A 159 -71.55 22.88 -21.45
CA LEU A 159 -72.27 23.28 -22.70
C LEU A 159 -72.04 22.26 -23.85
N GLU A 160 -71.64 21.05 -23.51
CA GLU A 160 -71.41 19.97 -24.51
C GLU A 160 -72.68 19.70 -25.30
N GLY A 161 -72.56 19.71 -26.62
CA GLY A 161 -73.69 19.63 -27.55
C GLY A 161 -74.15 21.00 -28.11
N THR A 162 -73.81 22.12 -27.44
CA THR A 162 -74.09 23.48 -27.91
C THR A 162 -72.84 24.16 -28.48
N VAL A 163 -71.66 23.76 -28.00
CA VAL A 163 -70.36 24.30 -28.41
C VAL A 163 -69.63 23.29 -29.29
N PRO A 164 -68.89 23.75 -30.33
CA PRO A 164 -68.08 22.87 -31.18
C PRO A 164 -67.08 22.08 -30.37
N ARG A 165 -67.00 20.77 -30.64
CA ARG A 165 -66.09 19.86 -29.93
C ARG A 165 -64.62 20.30 -30.01
N LYS A 166 -64.23 20.94 -31.10
CA LYS A 166 -62.88 21.51 -31.30
C LYS A 166 -62.52 22.57 -30.26
N GLU A 167 -63.49 23.36 -29.77
CA GLU A 167 -63.26 24.40 -28.73
C GLU A 167 -63.01 23.74 -27.36
N ILE A 168 -63.72 22.68 -27.04
CA ILE A 168 -63.50 21.92 -25.81
C ILE A 168 -62.10 21.26 -25.83
N GLU A 169 -61.73 20.66 -26.95
CA GLU A 169 -60.40 20.02 -27.11
C GLU A 169 -59.28 21.06 -27.07
N ALA A 170 -59.44 22.23 -27.67
CA ALA A 170 -58.46 23.31 -27.60
C ALA A 170 -58.24 23.81 -26.14
N ALA A 171 -59.37 24.03 -25.38
CA ALA A 171 -59.29 24.43 -24.00
C ALA A 171 -58.67 23.37 -23.09
N GLN A 172 -58.93 22.10 -23.37
CA GLN A 172 -58.27 20.98 -22.65
C GLN A 172 -56.76 20.93 -22.92
N THR A 173 -56.31 21.13 -24.16
CA THR A 173 -54.94 21.20 -24.57
C THR A 173 -54.18 22.35 -23.88
N GLU A 174 -54.85 23.54 -23.85
CA GLU A 174 -54.30 24.71 -23.12
C GLU A 174 -54.13 24.42 -21.65
N LEU A 175 -55.11 23.85 -20.97
CA LEU A 175 -55.05 23.44 -19.59
C LEU A 175 -53.91 22.40 -19.34
N ALA A 176 -53.78 21.42 -20.23
CA ALA A 176 -52.72 20.43 -20.12
C ALA A 176 -51.31 21.05 -20.26
N SER A 177 -51.13 22.00 -21.18
CA SER A 177 -49.89 22.77 -21.35
C SER A 177 -49.52 23.59 -20.11
N LEU A 178 -50.50 24.30 -19.53
CA LEU A 178 -50.28 25.10 -18.32
C LEU A 178 -49.90 24.21 -17.09
N ARG A 179 -50.57 23.05 -16.95
CA ARG A 179 -50.22 22.06 -15.89
C ARG A 179 -48.81 21.54 -16.05
N ALA A 180 -48.39 21.23 -17.27
CA ALA A 180 -47.02 20.73 -17.54
C ALA A 180 -45.96 21.78 -17.17
N ARG A 181 -46.21 23.08 -17.54
CA ARG A 181 -45.32 24.19 -17.21
C ARG A 181 -45.26 24.46 -15.71
N GLU A 182 -46.39 24.45 -15.00
CA GLU A 182 -46.45 24.60 -13.56
C GLU A 182 -45.68 23.49 -12.84
N SER A 183 -45.90 22.24 -13.25
CA SER A 183 -45.19 21.07 -12.70
C SER A 183 -43.68 21.17 -12.89
N ALA A 184 -43.22 21.59 -14.08
CA ALA A 184 -41.78 21.72 -14.36
C ALA A 184 -41.12 22.78 -13.45
N ILE A 185 -41.72 23.96 -13.29
CA ILE A 185 -41.18 25.02 -12.41
C ILE A 185 -41.29 24.63 -10.94
N GLY A 186 -42.43 24.09 -10.53
CA GLY A 186 -42.64 23.66 -9.14
C GLY A 186 -41.72 22.54 -8.71
N GLY A 187 -41.46 21.59 -9.61
CA GLY A 187 -40.51 20.52 -9.40
C GLY A 187 -39.06 21.01 -9.22
N GLY A 188 -38.66 22.00 -10.02
CA GLY A 188 -37.32 22.59 -9.92
C GLY A 188 -37.07 23.30 -8.58
N LEU A 189 -38.12 24.01 -8.05
CA LEU A 189 -38.02 24.72 -6.76
C LEU A 189 -37.91 23.79 -5.55
N ALA A 190 -38.42 22.56 -5.64
CA ALA A 190 -38.40 21.54 -4.59
C ALA A 190 -37.34 20.46 -4.82
N ALA A 191 -36.50 20.66 -5.83
CA ALA A 191 -35.55 19.64 -6.23
C ALA A 191 -34.56 19.31 -5.09
N LYS A 192 -34.48 18.05 -4.79
CA LYS A 192 -33.46 17.46 -3.88
C LYS A 192 -32.62 16.49 -4.68
N GLU A 193 -31.30 16.60 -4.53
CA GLU A 193 -30.36 15.67 -5.11
C GLU A 193 -30.00 14.60 -4.08
N ASN A 194 -30.23 13.34 -4.43
CA ASN A 194 -29.70 12.23 -3.62
C ASN A 194 -28.25 11.97 -4.01
N VAL A 195 -27.36 12.26 -3.09
CA VAL A 195 -25.93 12.00 -3.25
C VAL A 195 -25.69 10.53 -2.92
N VAL A 196 -25.32 9.73 -3.93
CA VAL A 196 -25.20 8.28 -3.81
C VAL A 196 -23.75 7.81 -3.95
N ALA A 197 -23.41 6.69 -3.32
CA ALA A 197 -22.12 6.03 -3.44
C ALA A 197 -21.94 5.47 -4.87
N PRO A 198 -20.91 5.88 -5.64
CA PRO A 198 -20.66 5.38 -6.99
C PRO A 198 -20.08 3.95 -6.98
N VAL A 199 -19.40 3.56 -5.90
CA VAL A 199 -18.77 2.25 -5.68
C VAL A 199 -19.08 1.74 -4.27
N SER A 200 -18.95 0.42 -4.08
CA SER A 200 -18.97 -0.16 -2.73
C SER A 200 -17.56 -0.10 -2.12
N GLY A 201 -17.46 0.15 -0.83
CA GLY A 201 -16.17 0.27 -0.14
C GLY A 201 -16.31 0.87 1.25
N VAL A 202 -15.26 1.51 1.70
CA VAL A 202 -15.18 2.24 2.97
C VAL A 202 -15.01 3.73 2.69
N ILE A 203 -15.69 4.58 3.44
CA ILE A 203 -15.51 6.02 3.34
C ILE A 203 -14.12 6.39 3.87
N ALA A 204 -13.24 6.84 2.98
CA ALA A 204 -11.89 7.28 3.32
C ALA A 204 -11.89 8.68 3.94
N SER A 205 -12.72 9.59 3.40
CA SER A 205 -12.92 10.93 3.94
C SER A 205 -14.38 11.37 3.83
N ALA A 206 -14.84 12.16 4.82
CA ALA A 206 -16.16 12.80 4.85
C ALA A 206 -15.94 14.28 5.16
N ASN A 207 -16.09 15.12 4.14
CA ASN A 207 -15.80 16.56 4.19
C ASN A 207 -17.10 17.39 4.26
N VAL A 208 -18.10 16.87 4.94
CA VAL A 208 -19.44 17.46 4.98
C VAL A 208 -20.07 17.32 6.35
N VAL A 209 -20.79 18.38 6.79
CA VAL A 209 -21.56 18.38 8.03
C VAL A 209 -23.01 18.76 7.75
N LEU A 210 -23.91 18.32 8.63
CA LEU A 210 -25.33 18.60 8.51
C LEU A 210 -25.61 20.11 8.51
N GLY A 211 -26.39 20.55 7.53
CA GLY A 211 -26.75 21.96 7.40
C GLY A 211 -25.73 22.83 6.69
N GLN A 212 -24.58 22.30 6.31
CA GLN A 212 -23.58 23.00 5.49
C GLN A 212 -24.18 23.37 4.12
N VAL A 213 -23.80 24.52 3.61
CA VAL A 213 -24.08 24.92 2.22
C VAL A 213 -22.85 24.54 1.39
N VAL A 214 -23.09 23.82 0.28
CA VAL A 214 -22.07 23.34 -0.64
C VAL A 214 -22.33 23.87 -2.04
N GLU A 215 -21.27 23.99 -2.81
CA GLU A 215 -21.34 24.40 -4.22
C GLU A 215 -21.27 23.17 -5.16
N SER A 216 -21.63 23.40 -6.42
CA SER A 216 -21.46 22.38 -7.47
C SER A 216 -20.00 21.95 -7.55
N LYS A 217 -19.76 20.63 -7.66
CA LYS A 217 -18.44 19.96 -7.71
C LYS A 217 -17.69 19.86 -6.38
N ASP A 218 -18.23 20.35 -5.26
CA ASP A 218 -17.61 20.08 -3.96
C ASP A 218 -17.54 18.57 -3.71
N VAL A 219 -16.36 18.11 -3.24
CA VAL A 219 -16.14 16.71 -2.86
C VAL A 219 -16.68 16.51 -1.44
N LEU A 220 -17.77 15.76 -1.33
CA LEU A 220 -18.43 15.48 -0.06
C LEU A 220 -17.86 14.27 0.64
N PHE A 221 -17.64 13.18 -0.13
CA PHE A 221 -17.09 11.93 0.38
C PHE A 221 -16.10 11.35 -0.62
N GLU A 222 -15.12 10.63 -0.08
CA GLU A 222 -14.23 9.76 -0.85
C GLU A 222 -14.44 8.33 -0.39
N ILE A 223 -14.70 7.42 -1.33
CA ILE A 223 -14.96 6.01 -1.07
C ILE A 223 -13.85 5.19 -1.72
N THR A 224 -13.32 4.21 -1.01
CA THR A 224 -12.27 3.32 -1.50
C THR A 224 -12.52 1.88 -1.08
N ASP A 225 -12.08 0.94 -1.91
CA ASP A 225 -12.02 -0.48 -1.57
C ASP A 225 -10.65 -0.76 -0.91
N PRO A 226 -10.60 -1.07 0.40
CA PRO A 226 -9.34 -1.30 1.10
C PRO A 226 -8.58 -2.56 0.63
N ALA A 227 -9.25 -3.44 -0.12
CA ALA A 227 -8.62 -4.60 -0.74
C ALA A 227 -7.94 -4.28 -2.08
N LYS A 228 -8.24 -3.12 -2.67
CA LYS A 228 -7.75 -2.71 -3.98
C LYS A 228 -7.01 -1.40 -3.90
N VAL A 229 -5.78 -1.47 -3.47
CA VAL A 229 -4.89 -0.31 -3.39
C VAL A 229 -3.73 -0.44 -4.36
N MET A 230 -3.24 0.68 -4.80
CA MET A 230 -2.09 0.79 -5.67
C MET A 230 -0.95 1.51 -4.95
N VAL A 231 0.25 1.36 -5.47
CA VAL A 231 1.44 2.08 -4.99
C VAL A 231 2.05 2.81 -6.18
N GLU A 232 2.13 4.11 -6.10
CA GLU A 232 2.84 4.94 -7.07
C GLU A 232 4.25 5.21 -6.55
N ALA A 233 5.24 4.60 -7.19
CA ALA A 233 6.66 4.88 -6.94
C ALA A 233 7.20 5.81 -7.99
N THR A 234 8.28 6.51 -7.67
CA THR A 234 8.93 7.44 -8.60
C THR A 234 10.38 7.07 -8.83
N THR A 235 10.84 7.24 -10.07
CA THR A 235 12.25 7.03 -10.45
C THR A 235 12.74 8.11 -11.41
N ALA A 236 14.01 8.48 -11.29
CA ALA A 236 14.68 9.34 -12.28
C ALA A 236 15.21 8.54 -13.48
N ASP A 237 15.29 7.19 -13.37
CA ASP A 237 15.79 6.32 -14.42
C ASP A 237 14.65 5.66 -15.22
N PRO A 238 14.40 6.09 -16.46
CA PRO A 238 13.38 5.49 -17.32
C PRO A 238 13.67 4.03 -17.69
N ALA A 239 14.94 3.59 -17.69
CA ALA A 239 15.31 2.22 -18.03
C ALA A 239 14.94 1.24 -16.94
N LEU A 240 14.79 1.68 -15.70
CA LEU A 240 14.44 0.85 -14.56
C LEU A 240 13.09 0.15 -14.77
N ALA A 241 12.09 0.85 -15.32
CA ALA A 241 10.75 0.30 -15.53
C ALA A 241 10.74 -0.97 -16.38
N ALA A 242 11.59 -1.03 -17.41
CA ALA A 242 11.71 -2.19 -18.29
C ALA A 242 12.41 -3.39 -17.61
N ASN A 243 13.19 -3.11 -16.56
CA ASN A 243 14.04 -4.06 -15.86
C ASN A 243 13.45 -4.59 -14.55
N ILE A 244 12.31 -4.10 -14.09
CA ILE A 244 11.65 -4.60 -12.87
C ILE A 244 11.03 -5.96 -13.16
N SER A 245 11.36 -6.95 -12.32
CA SER A 245 10.78 -8.31 -12.34
C SER A 245 9.74 -8.51 -11.25
N ALA A 246 9.99 -7.99 -10.04
CA ALA A 246 9.11 -8.06 -8.88
C ALA A 246 9.36 -6.86 -7.97
N ALA A 247 8.42 -6.54 -7.10
CA ALA A 247 8.59 -5.48 -6.12
C ALA A 247 7.89 -5.82 -4.80
N THR A 248 8.41 -5.27 -3.70
CA THR A 248 7.83 -5.39 -2.35
C THR A 248 7.87 -4.05 -1.62
N ILE A 249 7.14 -3.92 -0.53
CA ILE A 249 7.20 -2.74 0.34
C ILE A 249 8.19 -3.02 1.47
N LYS A 250 9.15 -2.10 1.65
CA LYS A 250 10.12 -2.17 2.76
C LYS A 250 9.39 -2.18 4.11
N ALA A 251 9.80 -3.07 5.01
CA ALA A 251 9.24 -3.21 6.35
C ALA A 251 7.73 -3.57 6.42
N THR A 252 7.12 -3.96 5.31
CA THR A 252 5.74 -4.46 5.27
C THR A 252 5.72 -5.86 4.66
N PRO A 253 6.06 -6.90 5.45
CA PRO A 253 6.00 -8.27 4.96
C PRO A 253 4.56 -8.66 4.62
N GLY A 254 4.40 -9.56 3.66
CA GLY A 254 3.07 -10.04 3.25
C GLY A 254 2.40 -9.22 2.16
N VAL A 255 3.01 -8.13 1.66
CA VAL A 255 2.51 -7.37 0.51
C VAL A 255 3.47 -7.50 -0.67
N ARG A 256 3.00 -8.04 -1.78
CA ARG A 256 3.69 -8.03 -3.07
C ARG A 256 3.17 -6.90 -3.94
N LEU A 257 4.04 -6.38 -4.77
CA LEU A 257 3.72 -5.34 -5.74
C LEU A 257 3.91 -5.88 -7.16
N GLU A 258 2.88 -5.76 -7.96
CA GLU A 258 2.89 -6.12 -9.37
C GLU A 258 2.92 -4.83 -10.21
N LEU A 259 3.96 -4.65 -11.05
CA LEU A 259 4.06 -3.48 -11.92
C LEU A 259 2.96 -3.54 -12.98
N ILE A 260 2.04 -2.56 -12.93
CA ILE A 260 0.97 -2.41 -13.92
C ILE A 260 1.43 -1.58 -15.10
N GLY A 261 2.19 -0.52 -14.83
CA GLY A 261 2.65 0.39 -15.85
C GLY A 261 3.65 1.42 -15.36
N ALA A 262 4.34 2.02 -16.32
CA ALA A 262 5.21 3.16 -16.12
C ALA A 262 4.69 4.32 -16.94
N GLY A 263 4.64 5.49 -16.35
CA GLY A 263 4.38 6.73 -17.10
C GLY A 263 5.42 6.91 -18.20
N ARG A 264 5.06 7.63 -19.25
CA ARG A 264 5.99 8.02 -20.32
C ARG A 264 6.31 9.52 -20.29
N SER A 265 5.76 10.22 -19.31
CA SER A 265 5.99 11.64 -19.09
C SER A 265 6.60 11.85 -17.71
N LEU A 266 7.65 12.62 -17.65
CA LEU A 266 8.24 13.04 -16.38
C LEU A 266 7.31 14.06 -15.70
N ARG A 267 7.08 13.86 -14.41
CA ARG A 267 6.44 14.83 -13.52
C ARG A 267 7.48 15.27 -12.51
N ASP A 268 7.77 16.55 -12.45
CA ASP A 268 8.80 17.12 -11.56
C ASP A 268 10.18 16.41 -11.69
N GLY A 269 10.53 16.00 -12.92
CA GLY A 269 11.81 15.33 -13.21
C GLY A 269 11.86 13.85 -12.90
N VAL A 270 10.76 13.24 -12.43
CA VAL A 270 10.67 11.81 -12.14
C VAL A 270 9.58 11.11 -12.95
N LEU A 271 9.77 9.82 -13.19
CA LEU A 271 8.83 8.94 -13.88
C LEU A 271 7.98 8.20 -12.85
N PRO A 272 6.65 8.28 -12.91
CA PRO A 272 5.79 7.49 -12.04
C PRO A 272 5.72 6.03 -12.51
N LEU A 273 5.85 5.12 -11.55
CA LEU A 273 5.69 3.67 -11.70
C LEU A 273 4.48 3.24 -10.86
N THR A 274 3.48 2.65 -11.49
CA THR A 274 2.26 2.22 -10.82
C THR A 274 2.29 0.72 -10.57
N PHE A 275 2.15 0.33 -9.32
CA PHE A 275 2.08 -1.05 -8.87
C PHE A 275 0.71 -1.34 -8.28
N LYS A 276 0.21 -2.54 -8.50
CA LYS A 276 -0.91 -3.12 -7.77
C LYS A 276 -0.39 -3.81 -6.53
N ALA A 277 -0.95 -3.50 -5.36
CA ALA A 277 -0.63 -4.20 -4.12
C ALA A 277 -1.49 -5.46 -3.99
N VAL A 278 -0.84 -6.58 -3.67
CA VAL A 278 -1.48 -7.89 -3.51
C VAL A 278 -0.99 -8.52 -2.21
N ALA A 279 -1.92 -8.98 -1.36
CA ALA A 279 -1.56 -9.72 -0.16
C ALA A 279 -0.97 -11.09 -0.53
N SER A 280 0.16 -11.45 0.08
CA SER A 280 0.85 -12.72 -0.19
C SER A 280 0.12 -13.94 0.42
N ASP A 281 -0.69 -13.72 1.44
CA ASP A 281 -1.47 -14.73 2.16
C ASP A 281 -2.92 -14.86 1.68
N GLY A 282 -3.30 -14.11 0.64
CA GLY A 282 -4.66 -14.11 0.09
C GLY A 282 -5.69 -13.37 0.95
N THR A 283 -5.28 -12.65 2.00
CA THR A 283 -6.19 -11.81 2.77
C THR A 283 -6.75 -10.68 1.91
N GLN A 284 -8.00 -10.28 2.16
CA GLN A 284 -8.62 -9.18 1.43
C GLN A 284 -8.22 -7.80 1.96
N GLN A 285 -7.59 -7.73 3.11
CA GLN A 285 -7.24 -6.45 3.73
C GLN A 285 -5.73 -6.28 3.78
N LEU A 286 -5.23 -5.23 3.15
CA LEU A 286 -3.82 -4.89 3.11
C LEU A 286 -3.47 -4.00 4.32
N PRO A 287 -2.33 -4.24 5.02
CA PRO A 287 -1.91 -3.46 6.18
C PRO A 287 -1.24 -2.14 5.78
N ILE A 288 -1.81 -1.44 4.79
CA ILE A 288 -1.33 -0.16 4.27
C ILE A 288 -2.51 0.79 4.07
N ALA A 289 -2.30 2.08 4.34
CA ALA A 289 -3.32 3.11 4.23
C ALA A 289 -3.09 4.00 3.00
N ILE A 290 -4.17 4.44 2.36
CA ILE A 290 -4.10 5.41 1.27
C ILE A 290 -3.46 6.71 1.77
N GLY A 291 -2.57 7.28 0.97
CA GLY A 291 -1.80 8.46 1.34
C GLY A 291 -0.51 8.15 2.11
N GLN A 292 -0.32 6.92 2.60
CA GLN A 292 0.86 6.52 3.34
C GLN A 292 2.11 6.58 2.44
N PRO A 293 3.19 7.27 2.88
CA PRO A 293 4.48 7.18 2.22
C PRO A 293 5.12 5.83 2.52
N VAL A 294 5.65 5.18 1.51
CA VAL A 294 6.32 3.87 1.61
C VAL A 294 7.58 3.85 0.76
N THR A 295 8.47 2.90 1.02
CA THR A 295 9.62 2.62 0.16
C THR A 295 9.38 1.30 -0.55
N VAL A 296 9.43 1.32 -1.87
CA VAL A 296 9.34 0.12 -2.71
C VAL A 296 10.74 -0.42 -2.94
N ILE A 297 10.94 -1.72 -2.71
CA ILE A 297 12.12 -2.46 -3.12
C ILE A 297 11.78 -3.13 -4.44
N ALA A 298 12.29 -2.60 -5.53
CA ALA A 298 12.12 -3.14 -6.86
C ALA A 298 13.29 -4.08 -7.21
N ASN A 299 12.99 -5.33 -7.52
CA ASN A 299 13.97 -6.31 -7.96
C ASN A 299 14.17 -6.18 -9.47
N SER A 300 15.43 -6.07 -9.88
CA SER A 300 15.78 -6.06 -11.29
C SER A 300 15.75 -7.47 -11.88
N LYS A 301 15.56 -7.56 -13.19
CA LYS A 301 15.82 -8.77 -13.98
C LYS A 301 17.32 -9.12 -14.02
N GLN A 302 18.20 -8.16 -13.71
CA GLN A 302 19.64 -8.39 -13.62
C GLN A 302 19.94 -9.10 -12.31
N SER A 303 20.70 -10.21 -12.39
CA SER A 303 21.15 -10.93 -11.21
C SER A 303 22.49 -10.39 -10.70
N VAL A 304 22.65 -10.43 -9.38
CA VAL A 304 23.89 -10.13 -8.67
C VAL A 304 24.36 -11.38 -7.97
N LYS A 305 25.64 -11.74 -8.17
CA LYS A 305 26.27 -12.85 -7.45
C LYS A 305 26.70 -12.39 -6.06
N GLY A 306 26.36 -13.19 -5.03
CA GLY A 306 26.71 -12.90 -3.65
C GLY A 306 26.06 -13.85 -2.65
N PHE A 307 26.21 -13.53 -1.38
CA PHE A 307 25.68 -14.33 -0.25
C PHE A 307 24.36 -13.73 0.21
N VAL A 308 23.27 -14.45 0.05
CA VAL A 308 21.94 -14.01 0.51
C VAL A 308 21.81 -14.29 2.00
N LEU A 309 21.58 -13.24 2.79
CA LEU A 309 21.45 -13.28 4.24
C LEU A 309 20.20 -12.55 4.70
N PRO A 310 19.65 -12.88 5.88
CA PRO A 310 18.62 -12.05 6.52
C PRO A 310 19.17 -10.64 6.85
N ALA A 311 18.37 -9.61 6.66
CA ALA A 311 18.78 -8.21 6.92
C ALA A 311 19.27 -7.97 8.35
N GLN A 312 18.74 -8.70 9.33
CA GLN A 312 19.17 -8.66 10.74
C GLN A 312 20.57 -9.20 11.00
N ALA A 313 21.22 -9.86 10.02
CA ALA A 313 22.61 -10.31 10.13
C ALA A 313 23.60 -9.15 10.04
N ILE A 314 23.21 -8.02 9.44
CA ILE A 314 24.04 -6.82 9.34
C ILE A 314 23.97 -6.02 10.64
N THR A 315 25.15 -5.68 11.12
CA THR A 315 25.36 -4.72 12.22
C THR A 315 26.32 -3.63 11.79
N ARG A 316 26.57 -2.64 12.63
CA ARG A 316 27.57 -1.59 12.37
C ARG A 316 28.67 -1.64 13.42
N ASN A 317 29.91 -1.49 12.95
CA ASN A 317 31.05 -1.33 13.84
C ASN A 317 31.13 0.10 14.39
N PRO A 318 32.06 0.43 15.34
CA PRO A 318 32.24 1.78 15.86
C PRO A 318 32.58 2.84 14.82
N ALA A 319 33.13 2.44 13.67
CA ALA A 319 33.39 3.33 12.51
C ALA A 319 32.17 3.51 11.61
N ASN A 320 30.98 3.01 12.02
CA ASN A 320 29.72 3.03 11.26
C ASN A 320 29.75 2.22 9.96
N GLU A 321 30.71 1.31 9.78
CA GLU A 321 30.78 0.43 8.63
C GLU A 321 29.87 -0.79 8.83
N PRO A 322 29.23 -1.31 7.76
CA PRO A 322 28.41 -2.51 7.85
C PRO A 322 29.29 -3.75 8.03
N VAL A 323 28.99 -4.55 9.04
CA VAL A 323 29.69 -5.80 9.33
C VAL A 323 28.73 -6.96 9.53
N VAL A 324 29.19 -8.17 9.19
CA VAL A 324 28.58 -9.44 9.60
C VAL A 324 29.48 -10.12 10.63
N TRP A 325 28.90 -10.93 11.49
CA TRP A 325 29.64 -11.71 12.47
C TRP A 325 29.86 -13.12 11.95
N ILE A 326 31.14 -13.51 11.81
CA ILE A 326 31.54 -14.87 11.39
C ILE A 326 31.90 -15.67 12.63
N LYS A 327 31.33 -16.85 12.76
CA LYS A 327 31.70 -17.79 13.83
C LYS A 327 32.95 -18.57 13.43
N SER A 328 34.07 -18.27 14.10
CA SER A 328 35.41 -18.83 13.86
C SER A 328 35.80 -19.91 14.88
N GLY A 329 34.91 -20.63 15.43
CA GLY A 329 35.18 -21.64 16.46
C GLY A 329 33.96 -21.81 17.37
N ALA A 330 34.16 -22.49 18.50
CA ALA A 330 33.03 -22.79 19.40
C ALA A 330 32.40 -21.51 20.00
N GLU A 331 33.23 -20.54 20.39
CA GLU A 331 32.80 -19.39 21.18
C GLU A 331 33.28 -18.05 20.63
N ARG A 332 34.08 -18.02 19.56
CA ARG A 332 34.64 -16.80 18.95
C ARG A 332 33.85 -16.33 17.76
N TYR A 333 33.56 -15.02 17.71
CA TYR A 333 32.87 -14.32 16.64
C TYR A 333 33.72 -13.16 16.12
N ILE A 334 33.99 -13.12 14.82
CA ILE A 334 34.84 -12.13 14.18
C ILE A 334 33.93 -11.16 13.40
N PRO A 335 34.06 -9.83 13.59
CA PRO A 335 33.34 -8.84 12.80
C PRO A 335 34.03 -8.68 11.44
N GLN A 336 33.33 -9.01 10.36
CA GLN A 336 33.84 -8.89 9.00
C GLN A 336 33.15 -7.75 8.28
N PRO A 337 33.88 -6.68 7.85
CA PRO A 337 33.33 -5.62 7.01
C PRO A 337 32.83 -6.16 5.67
N VAL A 338 31.64 -5.70 5.22
CA VAL A 338 31.00 -6.20 4.03
C VAL A 338 30.38 -5.07 3.20
N GLN A 339 30.25 -5.31 1.88
CA GLN A 339 29.39 -4.51 1.01
C GLN A 339 28.14 -5.33 0.68
N TYR A 340 26.97 -4.72 0.80
CA TYR A 340 25.70 -5.40 0.57
C TYR A 340 24.70 -4.53 -0.18
N GLN A 341 23.70 -5.17 -0.79
CA GLN A 341 22.54 -4.55 -1.39
C GLN A 341 21.26 -5.15 -0.79
N ALA A 342 20.22 -4.34 -0.65
CA ALA A 342 18.92 -4.84 -0.22
C ALA A 342 18.31 -5.68 -1.35
N LEU A 343 17.85 -6.88 -1.00
CA LEU A 343 17.17 -7.79 -1.93
C LEU A 343 15.64 -7.64 -1.82
N ASP A 344 15.15 -7.61 -0.59
CA ASP A 344 13.76 -7.37 -0.26
C ASP A 344 13.63 -6.78 1.17
N ALA A 345 12.41 -6.73 1.71
CA ALA A 345 12.15 -6.20 3.05
C ALA A 345 12.93 -6.95 4.16
N ASN A 346 13.27 -8.22 3.97
CA ASN A 346 13.83 -9.10 4.99
C ASN A 346 15.22 -9.65 4.64
N ARG A 347 15.66 -9.57 3.37
CA ARG A 347 16.89 -10.17 2.89
C ARG A 347 17.81 -9.16 2.21
N ILE A 348 19.09 -9.44 2.30
CA ILE A 348 20.17 -8.70 1.65
C ILE A 348 21.04 -9.67 0.86
N VAL A 349 21.80 -9.15 -0.10
CA VAL A 349 22.89 -9.86 -0.76
C VAL A 349 24.21 -9.18 -0.42
N VAL A 350 25.13 -9.93 0.17
CA VAL A 350 26.51 -9.49 0.42
C VAL A 350 27.31 -9.75 -0.83
N THR A 351 27.85 -8.70 -1.43
CA THR A 351 28.58 -8.75 -2.71
C THR A 351 30.09 -8.79 -2.54
N LYS A 352 30.61 -8.29 -1.41
CA LYS A 352 32.05 -8.31 -1.09
C LYS A 352 32.27 -8.45 0.42
N GLY A 353 33.41 -9.02 0.78
CA GLY A 353 33.87 -9.11 2.16
C GLY A 353 33.55 -10.44 2.84
N LEU A 354 32.88 -11.39 2.18
CA LEU A 354 32.54 -12.68 2.73
C LEU A 354 33.13 -13.79 1.84
N GLY A 355 33.68 -14.84 2.45
CA GLY A 355 34.17 -16.04 1.76
C GLY A 355 33.13 -17.14 1.78
N ASP A 356 33.27 -18.10 0.88
CA ASP A 356 32.44 -19.31 0.83
C ASP A 356 32.55 -20.12 2.14
N GLU A 357 31.44 -20.77 2.50
CA GLU A 357 31.32 -21.65 3.67
C GLU A 357 31.49 -20.97 5.04
N ASN A 358 31.62 -19.64 5.08
CA ASN A 358 31.63 -18.91 6.35
C ASN A 358 30.32 -19.11 7.11
N ARG A 359 30.45 -19.42 8.40
CA ARG A 359 29.30 -19.53 9.30
C ARG A 359 28.94 -18.16 9.86
N VAL A 360 27.94 -17.53 9.25
CA VAL A 360 27.49 -16.18 9.56
C VAL A 360 26.37 -16.19 10.59
N VAL A 361 26.41 -15.24 11.54
CA VAL A 361 25.34 -15.04 12.51
C VAL A 361 24.14 -14.40 11.81
N VAL A 362 23.03 -15.11 11.76
CA VAL A 362 21.78 -14.65 11.15
C VAL A 362 20.74 -14.17 12.16
N GLN A 363 20.91 -14.54 13.44
CA GLN A 363 20.08 -14.07 14.55
C GLN A 363 20.94 -13.76 15.77
N GLY A 364 20.66 -12.68 16.48
CA GLY A 364 21.41 -12.23 17.64
C GLY A 364 22.67 -11.41 17.32
N ALA A 365 22.92 -11.06 16.06
CA ALA A 365 24.07 -10.27 15.63
C ALA A 365 24.16 -8.90 16.35
N ALA A 366 23.04 -8.21 16.53
CA ALA A 366 22.98 -6.93 17.25
C ALA A 366 23.36 -7.06 18.73
N LEU A 367 23.09 -8.21 19.36
CA LEU A 367 23.47 -8.48 20.75
C LEU A 367 24.98 -8.72 20.88
N ILE A 368 25.58 -9.44 19.90
CA ILE A 368 27.03 -9.62 19.84
C ILE A 368 27.73 -8.27 19.65
N ALA A 369 27.20 -7.41 18.82
CA ALA A 369 27.76 -6.07 18.56
C ALA A 369 27.82 -5.18 19.81
N GLN A 370 26.96 -5.40 20.81
CA GLN A 370 26.88 -4.63 22.06
C GLN A 370 27.85 -5.12 23.14
N ILE A 371 28.46 -6.29 22.97
CA ILE A 371 29.43 -6.82 23.95
C ILE A 371 30.68 -5.95 23.91
N ARG A 372 31.08 -5.48 25.12
CA ARG A 372 32.24 -4.59 25.36
C ARG A 372 33.41 -5.37 25.92
#